data_5ac7e1546cb6fe8bf676b4fb2196d404
#
_entry.id   5ac7e1546cb6fe8bf676b4fb2196d404
#
_cell.length_a   1.000
_cell.length_b   1.000
_cell.length_c   1.000
_cell.angle_alpha   90.00
_cell.angle_beta   90.00
_cell.angle_gamma   90.00
#
_symmetry.space_group_name_H-M   'P 1'
#
loop_
_entity.id
_entity.type
_entity.pdbx_description
1 polymer ?
#
loop_
_entity_poly.entity_id
_entity_poly.type
_entity_poly.pdbx_seq_one_letter_code
_entity_poly.pdbx_strand_id
1 'polypeptide(L)'
;ECIEAAKLANAHEFIMHLEHGYQTILSGDGSSLSQGQCQLLAIARAAVANPPVLILDEATSSIDTRTESIVQSGMDKLMEGRTVFVIAHRLSTIKNSDAIMVLDQGRIIERGDHDKLIKEKGTYYQLYTGGLELD
;
A
#
# COMPACT_ATOMS: atom_id res chain seq x y z
N GLU A 1 -14.69 -13.30 -11.15
CA GLU A 1 -13.84 -12.09 -11.04
C GLU A 1 -13.64 -11.64 -9.58
N CYS A 2 -14.74 -11.42 -8.81
CA CYS A 2 -14.60 -10.98 -7.42
C CYS A 2 -13.82 -11.95 -6.54
N ILE A 3 -14.05 -13.26 -6.66
CA ILE A 3 -13.34 -14.28 -5.88
C ILE A 3 -11.84 -14.31 -6.23
N GLU A 4 -11.50 -14.22 -7.52
CA GLU A 4 -10.10 -14.18 -7.97
C GLU A 4 -9.39 -12.92 -7.46
N ALA A 5 -10.05 -11.78 -7.53
CA ALA A 5 -9.51 -10.52 -6.99
C ALA A 5 -9.31 -10.59 -5.47
N ALA A 6 -10.26 -11.20 -4.75
CA ALA A 6 -10.15 -11.37 -3.31
C ALA A 6 -8.99 -12.30 -2.92
N LYS A 7 -8.76 -13.36 -3.70
CA LYS A 7 -7.61 -14.25 -3.50
C LYS A 7 -6.29 -13.53 -3.76
N LEU A 8 -6.21 -12.76 -4.83
CA LEU A 8 -5.04 -11.94 -5.14
C LEU A 8 -4.70 -10.98 -4.01
N ALA A 9 -5.71 -10.34 -3.45
CA ALA A 9 -5.57 -9.36 -2.38
C ALA A 9 -5.40 -9.99 -0.98
N ASN A 10 -5.42 -11.32 -0.85
CA ASN A 10 -5.43 -12.04 0.42
C ASN A 10 -6.69 -11.77 1.28
N ALA A 11 -7.78 -11.38 0.65
CA ALA A 11 -9.05 -11.09 1.33
C ALA A 11 -9.97 -12.31 1.42
N HIS A 12 -9.78 -13.31 0.58
CA HIS A 12 -10.68 -14.46 0.44
C HIS A 12 -10.92 -15.17 1.77
N GLU A 13 -9.86 -15.44 2.53
CA GLU A 13 -10.00 -16.20 3.79
C GLU A 13 -10.91 -15.50 4.79
N PHE A 14 -10.68 -14.21 5.06
CA PHE A 14 -11.53 -13.52 6.03
C PHE A 14 -12.97 -13.37 5.52
N ILE A 15 -13.17 -13.19 4.21
CA ILE A 15 -14.51 -13.11 3.63
C ILE A 15 -15.28 -14.41 3.89
N MET A 16 -14.63 -15.57 3.73
CA MET A 16 -15.25 -16.86 3.99
C MET A 16 -15.61 -17.08 5.47
N HIS A 17 -14.97 -16.36 6.38
CA HIS A 17 -15.30 -16.39 7.81
C HIS A 17 -16.40 -15.42 8.21
N LEU A 18 -16.86 -14.55 7.32
CA LEU A 18 -18.02 -13.70 7.56
C LEU A 18 -19.31 -14.52 7.59
N GLU A 19 -20.32 -14.04 8.30
CA GLU A 19 -21.57 -14.75 8.54
C GLU A 19 -22.23 -15.28 7.25
N HIS A 20 -22.19 -14.49 6.18
CA HIS A 20 -22.75 -14.85 4.88
C HIS A 20 -21.71 -14.85 3.76
N GLY A 21 -20.41 -15.00 4.09
CA GLY A 21 -19.32 -15.01 3.11
C GLY A 21 -19.37 -13.79 2.19
N TYR A 22 -19.33 -14.01 0.88
CA TYR A 22 -19.39 -12.95 -0.12
C TYR A 22 -20.74 -12.23 -0.20
N GLN A 23 -21.77 -12.79 0.40
CA GLN A 23 -23.12 -12.20 0.47
C GLN A 23 -23.33 -11.37 1.73
N THR A 24 -22.31 -11.23 2.56
CA THR A 24 -22.38 -10.43 3.78
C THR A 24 -22.62 -8.96 3.44
N ILE A 25 -23.64 -8.38 4.07
CA ILE A 25 -23.92 -6.95 3.93
C ILE A 25 -23.07 -6.20 4.95
N LEU A 26 -22.24 -5.30 4.45
CA LEU A 26 -21.43 -4.41 5.30
C LEU A 26 -22.22 -3.15 5.63
N SER A 27 -22.18 -2.73 6.89
CA SER A 27 -22.80 -1.47 7.29
C SER A 27 -21.97 -0.28 6.78
N GLY A 28 -22.64 0.62 6.08
CA GLY A 28 -22.19 1.94 5.65
C GLY A 28 -20.71 2.09 5.27
N ASP A 29 -19.90 2.32 6.24
CA ASP A 29 -18.46 2.62 6.09
C ASP A 29 -17.55 1.41 6.34
N GLY A 30 -18.11 0.21 6.53
CA GLY A 30 -17.34 -0.98 6.87
C GLY A 30 -16.84 -0.99 8.32
N SER A 31 -17.50 -0.26 9.22
CA SER A 31 -17.09 -0.14 10.62
C SER A 31 -17.09 -1.48 11.39
N SER A 32 -17.73 -2.52 10.87
CA SER A 32 -17.71 -3.88 11.43
C SER A 32 -16.43 -4.65 11.10
N LEU A 33 -15.59 -4.13 10.19
CA LEU A 33 -14.33 -4.74 9.79
C LEU A 33 -13.15 -4.05 10.45
N SER A 34 -12.03 -4.78 10.63
CA SER A 34 -10.77 -4.18 11.04
C SER A 34 -10.23 -3.27 9.93
N GLN A 35 -9.33 -2.35 10.27
CA GLN A 35 -8.71 -1.46 9.30
C GLN A 35 -7.92 -2.24 8.25
N GLY A 36 -7.21 -3.30 8.66
CA GLY A 36 -6.49 -4.18 7.75
C GLY A 36 -7.42 -4.91 6.78
N GLN A 37 -8.57 -5.40 7.25
CA GLN A 37 -9.58 -6.03 6.39
C GLN A 37 -10.15 -5.05 5.38
N CYS A 38 -10.41 -3.81 5.78
CA CYS A 38 -10.84 -2.75 4.86
C CYS A 38 -9.80 -2.50 3.77
N GLN A 39 -8.52 -2.49 4.11
CA GLN A 39 -7.44 -2.33 3.14
C GLN A 39 -7.37 -3.51 2.16
N LEU A 40 -7.52 -4.74 2.63
CA LEU A 40 -7.56 -5.92 1.75
C LEU A 40 -8.72 -5.83 0.74
N LEU A 41 -9.88 -5.37 1.18
CA LEU A 41 -11.02 -5.14 0.27
C LEU A 41 -10.74 -4.04 -0.74
N ALA A 42 -10.08 -2.96 -0.33
CA ALA A 42 -9.69 -1.88 -1.25
C ALA A 42 -8.73 -2.39 -2.33
N ILE A 43 -7.77 -3.23 -1.97
CA ILE A 43 -6.86 -3.89 -2.92
C ILE A 43 -7.63 -4.78 -3.89
N ALA A 44 -8.58 -5.58 -3.39
CA ALA A 44 -9.42 -6.44 -4.22
C ALA A 44 -10.26 -5.62 -5.22
N ARG A 45 -10.82 -4.49 -4.78
CA ARG A 45 -11.56 -3.58 -5.66
C ARG A 45 -10.69 -3.03 -6.79
N ALA A 46 -9.48 -2.63 -6.48
CA ALA A 46 -8.51 -2.18 -7.49
C ALA A 46 -8.14 -3.31 -8.46
N ALA A 47 -7.99 -4.53 -7.97
CA ALA A 47 -7.70 -5.70 -8.81
C ALA A 47 -8.84 -6.00 -9.80
N VAL A 48 -10.09 -5.88 -9.37
CA VAL A 48 -11.26 -6.05 -10.26
C VAL A 48 -11.27 -4.99 -11.35
N ALA A 49 -11.00 -3.73 -10.98
CA ALA A 49 -10.96 -2.62 -11.92
C ALA A 49 -9.83 -2.74 -12.94
N ASN A 50 -8.76 -3.46 -12.58
CA ASN A 50 -7.60 -3.75 -13.43
C ASN A 50 -7.06 -2.51 -14.18
N PRO A 51 -6.76 -1.41 -13.48
CA PRO A 51 -6.29 -0.19 -14.14
C PRO A 51 -4.81 -0.32 -14.56
N PRO A 52 -4.38 0.37 -15.64
CA PRO A 52 -2.97 0.39 -16.01
C PRO A 52 -2.09 1.22 -15.08
N VAL A 53 -2.68 2.16 -14.35
CA VAL A 53 -2.00 3.03 -13.41
C VAL A 53 -2.72 3.00 -12.06
N LEU A 54 -1.95 2.85 -11.00
CA LEU A 54 -2.44 2.85 -9.62
C LEU A 54 -1.82 4.00 -8.84
N ILE A 55 -2.61 4.60 -7.96
CA ILE A 55 -2.11 5.52 -6.93
C ILE A 55 -2.49 4.90 -5.58
N LEU A 56 -1.49 4.57 -4.79
CA LEU A 56 -1.65 3.95 -3.48
C LEU A 56 -1.18 4.92 -2.40
N ASP A 57 -2.07 5.21 -1.46
CA ASP A 57 -1.71 5.98 -0.27
C ASP A 57 -1.54 5.01 0.90
N GLU A 58 -0.32 4.90 1.42
CA GLU A 58 0.01 4.00 2.50
C GLU A 58 -0.40 4.60 3.85
N ALA A 59 -1.41 4.02 4.51
CA ALA A 59 -1.89 4.45 5.82
C ALA A 59 -2.03 3.23 6.75
N THR A 60 -0.89 2.67 7.17
CA THR A 60 -0.84 1.40 7.91
C THR A 60 -0.53 1.55 9.40
N SER A 61 -0.60 2.77 9.95
CA SER A 61 -0.15 3.07 11.31
C SER A 61 -0.93 2.35 12.43
N SER A 62 -2.14 1.86 12.14
CA SER A 62 -3.02 1.22 13.13
C SER A 62 -3.21 -0.28 12.90
N ILE A 63 -2.37 -0.90 12.08
CA ILE A 63 -2.47 -2.31 11.72
C ILE A 63 -1.39 -3.11 12.43
N ASP A 64 -1.76 -4.27 12.99
CA ASP A 64 -0.80 -5.19 13.60
C ASP A 64 0.18 -5.76 12.56
N THR A 65 1.35 -6.19 13.01
CA THR A 65 2.44 -6.65 12.14
C THR A 65 2.05 -7.82 11.24
N ARG A 66 1.26 -8.75 11.75
CA ARG A 66 0.80 -9.91 10.96
C ARG A 66 -0.13 -9.49 9.83
N THR A 67 -1.13 -8.69 10.13
CA THR A 67 -2.10 -8.18 9.13
C THR A 67 -1.40 -7.28 8.11
N GLU A 68 -0.44 -6.48 8.56
CA GLU A 68 0.38 -5.64 7.70
C GLU A 68 1.13 -6.46 6.65
N SER A 69 1.73 -7.59 7.04
CA SER A 69 2.42 -8.49 6.12
C SER A 69 1.47 -9.05 5.06
N ILE A 70 0.24 -9.40 5.44
CA ILE A 70 -0.80 -9.88 4.53
C ILE A 70 -1.22 -8.78 3.55
N VAL A 71 -1.42 -7.55 4.04
CA VAL A 71 -1.75 -6.38 3.22
C VAL A 71 -0.63 -6.09 2.23
N GLN A 72 0.62 -6.06 2.70
CA GLN A 72 1.77 -5.79 1.84
C GLN A 72 1.91 -6.83 0.72
N SER A 73 1.73 -8.11 1.04
CA SER A 73 1.75 -9.18 0.04
C SER A 73 0.67 -9.00 -1.04
N GLY A 74 -0.53 -8.60 -0.64
CA GLY A 74 -1.62 -8.30 -1.58
C GLY A 74 -1.31 -7.10 -2.45
N MET A 75 -0.73 -6.04 -1.88
CA MET A 75 -0.30 -4.85 -2.61
C MET A 75 0.80 -5.20 -3.63
N ASP A 76 1.78 -6.00 -3.24
CA ASP A 76 2.87 -6.41 -4.14
C ASP A 76 2.33 -7.13 -5.38
N LYS A 77 1.38 -8.03 -5.20
CA LYS A 77 0.72 -8.73 -6.31
C LYS A 77 -0.08 -7.77 -7.20
N LEU A 78 -0.78 -6.82 -6.60
CA LEU A 78 -1.55 -5.82 -7.35
C LEU A 78 -0.63 -4.93 -8.17
N MET A 79 0.55 -4.59 -7.67
CA MET A 79 1.50 -3.70 -8.35
C MET A 79 2.19 -4.33 -9.56
N GLU A 80 2.25 -5.66 -9.64
CA GLU A 80 2.93 -6.35 -10.73
C GLU A 80 2.37 -5.95 -12.11
N GLY A 81 3.26 -5.61 -13.04
CA GLY A 81 2.90 -5.28 -14.43
C GLY A 81 2.18 -3.95 -14.61
N ARG A 82 2.21 -3.07 -13.63
CA ARG A 82 1.53 -1.77 -13.66
C ARG A 82 2.46 -0.63 -13.34
N THR A 83 2.07 0.57 -13.76
CA THR A 83 2.68 1.81 -13.29
C THR A 83 2.01 2.20 -11.97
N VAL A 84 2.81 2.29 -10.90
CA VAL A 84 2.29 2.54 -9.56
C VAL A 84 2.95 3.76 -8.94
N PHE A 85 2.13 4.69 -8.45
CA PHE A 85 2.56 5.80 -7.60
C PHE A 85 2.19 5.45 -6.17
N VAL A 86 3.19 5.34 -5.29
CA VAL A 86 2.97 5.04 -3.88
C VAL A 86 3.30 6.28 -3.06
N ILE A 87 2.34 6.77 -2.29
CA ILE A 87 2.58 7.78 -1.25
C ILE A 87 2.96 7.00 0.00
N ALA A 88 4.25 6.95 0.27
CA ALA A 88 4.79 6.07 1.30
C ALA A 88 4.99 6.80 2.62
N HIS A 89 4.60 6.14 3.69
CA HIS A 89 4.85 6.54 5.07
C HIS A 89 5.93 5.68 5.73
N ARG A 90 6.42 4.65 5.02
CA ARG A 90 7.45 3.73 5.48
C ARG A 90 8.60 3.65 4.48
N LEU A 91 9.79 3.78 4.99
CA LEU A 91 11.01 3.73 4.16
C LEU A 91 11.23 2.36 3.54
N SER A 92 10.80 1.28 4.20
CA SER A 92 10.89 -0.08 3.66
C SER A 92 10.12 -0.26 2.35
N THR A 93 9.00 0.41 2.19
CA THR A 93 8.21 0.39 0.95
C THR A 93 8.91 1.14 -0.17
N ILE A 94 9.60 2.22 0.15
CA ILE A 94 10.24 3.13 -0.82
C ILE A 94 11.50 2.51 -1.44
N LYS A 95 12.28 1.80 -0.64
CA LYS A 95 13.61 1.33 -1.00
C LYS A 95 13.68 0.57 -2.33
N ASN A 96 12.68 -0.23 -2.64
CA ASN A 96 12.64 -1.07 -3.83
C ASN A 96 11.91 -0.41 -5.02
N SER A 97 11.58 0.87 -4.93
CA SER A 97 10.94 1.60 -6.01
C SER A 97 11.92 1.89 -7.14
N ASP A 98 11.43 1.90 -8.37
CA ASP A 98 12.23 2.24 -9.56
C ASP A 98 12.66 3.71 -9.54
N ALA A 99 11.79 4.58 -9.04
CA ALA A 99 12.07 6.00 -8.88
C ALA A 99 11.44 6.52 -7.58
N ILE A 100 12.20 7.30 -6.86
CA ILE A 100 11.77 7.95 -5.62
C ILE A 100 11.74 9.45 -5.88
N MET A 101 10.67 10.10 -5.48
CA MET A 101 10.53 11.54 -5.53
C MET A 101 10.30 12.07 -4.12
N VAL A 102 11.17 12.98 -3.69
CA VAL A 102 10.99 13.69 -2.42
C VAL A 102 10.30 15.02 -2.72
N LEU A 103 9.15 15.21 -2.10
CA LEU A 103 8.35 16.41 -2.27
C LEU A 103 8.44 17.26 -1.01
N ASP A 104 8.62 18.55 -1.21
CA ASP A 104 8.54 19.55 -0.15
C ASP A 104 7.84 20.80 -0.68
N GLN A 105 6.83 21.28 0.05
CA GLN A 105 6.03 22.46 -0.31
C GLN A 105 5.54 22.43 -1.77
N GLY A 106 5.04 21.27 -2.21
CA GLY A 106 4.50 21.09 -3.55
C GLY A 106 5.52 21.01 -4.68
N ARG A 107 6.80 20.86 -4.34
CA ARG A 107 7.88 20.76 -5.33
C ARG A 107 8.66 19.47 -5.13
N ILE A 108 9.14 18.90 -6.23
CA ILE A 108 10.07 17.79 -6.21
C ILE A 108 11.47 18.36 -5.95
N ILE A 109 12.03 18.06 -4.77
CA ILE A 109 13.37 18.55 -4.37
C ILE A 109 14.47 17.52 -4.64
N GLU A 110 14.12 16.22 -4.68
CA GLU A 110 15.05 15.15 -5.01
C GLU A 110 14.32 14.09 -5.85
N ARG A 111 15.05 13.46 -6.77
CA ARG A 111 14.54 12.41 -7.63
C ARG A 111 15.63 11.41 -7.99
N GLY A 112 15.35 10.13 -7.88
CA GLY A 112 16.26 9.05 -8.25
C GLY A 112 15.84 7.73 -7.63
N ASP A 113 16.70 6.73 -7.73
CA ASP A 113 16.52 5.48 -7.00
C ASP A 113 17.13 5.58 -5.60
N HIS A 114 16.97 4.52 -4.81
CA HIS A 114 17.50 4.46 -3.45
C HIS A 114 19.00 4.72 -3.41
N ASP A 115 19.78 4.02 -4.22
CA ASP A 115 21.24 4.09 -4.20
C ASP A 115 21.75 5.49 -4.56
N LYS A 116 21.15 6.10 -5.57
CA LYS A 116 21.48 7.46 -5.99
C LYS A 116 21.21 8.48 -4.87
N LEU A 117 20.04 8.43 -4.26
CA LEU A 117 19.65 9.39 -3.22
C LEU A 117 20.43 9.20 -1.93
N ILE A 118 20.83 7.98 -1.60
CA ILE A 118 21.74 7.73 -0.46
C ILE A 118 23.12 8.36 -0.71
N LYS A 119 23.64 8.26 -1.93
CA LYS A 119 24.94 8.87 -2.30
C LYS A 119 24.89 10.39 -2.26
N GLU A 120 23.76 10.99 -2.61
CA GLU A 120 23.59 12.44 -2.61
C GLU A 120 23.56 13.05 -1.20
N LYS A 121 23.28 12.26 -0.16
CA LYS A 121 23.22 12.65 1.25
C LYS A 121 22.33 13.88 1.50
N GLY A 122 21.22 13.98 0.77
CA GLY A 122 20.22 15.03 0.91
C GLY A 122 19.10 14.69 1.89
N THR A 123 17.89 15.20 1.63
CA THR A 123 16.72 15.00 2.48
C THR A 123 16.33 13.52 2.59
N TYR A 124 16.35 12.76 1.49
CA TYR A 124 16.07 11.33 1.52
C TYR A 124 17.04 10.57 2.43
N TYR A 125 18.31 10.88 2.33
CA TYR A 125 19.33 10.28 3.20
C TYR A 125 19.04 10.54 4.68
N GLN A 126 18.67 11.77 5.01
CA GLN A 126 18.33 12.15 6.39
C GLN A 126 17.08 11.41 6.89
N LEU A 127 16.06 11.27 6.05
CA LEU A 127 14.88 10.47 6.38
C LEU A 127 15.23 9.00 6.59
N TYR A 128 16.03 8.44 5.71
CA TYR A 128 16.39 7.03 5.75
C TYR A 128 17.27 6.68 6.96
N THR A 129 18.17 7.58 7.35
CA THR A 129 19.09 7.37 8.49
C THR A 129 18.50 7.83 9.83
N GLY A 130 17.27 8.33 9.85
CA GLY A 130 16.59 8.79 11.07
C GLY A 130 16.95 10.20 11.50
N GLY A 131 17.60 10.99 10.64
CA GLY A 131 17.87 12.41 10.90
C GLY A 131 16.63 13.30 10.75
N LEU A 132 15.62 12.83 10.02
CA LEU A 132 14.31 13.46 9.89
C LEU A 132 13.24 12.40 9.99
N GLU A 133 12.02 12.79 10.36
CA GLU A 133 10.86 11.92 10.38
C GLU A 133 9.94 12.24 9.19
N LEU A 134 9.22 11.22 8.72
CA LEU A 134 8.15 11.39 7.73
C LEU A 134 6.91 11.95 8.44
N ASP A 135 6.40 13.04 7.93
CA ASP A 135 5.17 13.65 8.42
C ASP A 135 3.93 12.82 8.04
#